data_0e5c790eb6e9d86890ceec1725e4848d
#
_entry.id   0e5c790eb6e9d86890ceec1725e4848d
#
_cell.length_a   1.000
_cell.length_b   1.000
_cell.length_c   1.000
_cell.angle_alpha   90.00
_cell.angle_beta   90.00
_cell.angle_gamma   90.00
#
_symmetry.space_group_name_H-M   'P 1'
#
loop_
_entity.id
_entity.type
_entity.pdbx_description
1 polymer ?
#
loop_
_entity_poly.entity_id
_entity_poly.type
_entity_poly.pdbx_seq_one_letter_code
_entity_poly.pdbx_strand_id
1 'polypeptide(L)' 'MGVTSLSYNPKKDIIATGSDDTTWKLWSVPNGDLIMSGEGHIDWVGGVEFHPKGNLLATASGDGTVKIWDFVRACCA' A
#
# COMPACT_ATOMS: atom_id res chain seq x y z
N MET A 1 -14.88 6.59 -3.18
CA MET A 1 -14.11 6.00 -2.09
C MET A 1 -12.96 6.92 -1.71
N GLY A 2 -12.76 7.14 -0.43
CA GLY A 2 -11.71 8.02 0.05
C GLY A 2 -10.38 7.33 0.22
N VAL A 3 -9.31 8.04 -0.07
CA VAL A 3 -7.97 7.62 0.34
C VAL A 3 -7.84 7.92 1.83
N THR A 4 -7.52 6.91 2.63
CA THR A 4 -7.44 7.04 4.08
C THR A 4 -6.01 7.23 4.56
N SER A 5 -5.04 6.87 3.75
CA SER A 5 -3.65 6.91 4.17
C SER A 5 -2.73 6.98 2.96
N LEU A 6 -1.53 7.51 3.17
CA LEU A 6 -0.56 7.78 2.13
C LEU A 6 0.85 7.59 2.68
N SER A 7 1.73 6.95 1.91
CA SER A 7 3.14 6.82 2.27
C SER A 7 4.02 6.92 1.03
N TYR A 8 5.16 7.57 1.16
CA TYR A 8 6.15 7.72 0.10
C TYR A 8 7.28 6.72 0.30
N ASN A 9 7.67 6.02 -0.78
CA ASN A 9 8.78 5.06 -0.72
C ASN A 9 10.12 5.80 -0.57
N PRO A 10 10.95 5.43 0.40
CA PRO A 10 12.22 6.13 0.63
C PRO A 10 13.28 5.87 -0.43
N LYS A 11 13.14 4.82 -1.23
CA LYS A 11 14.16 4.40 -2.20
C LYS A 11 13.72 4.52 -3.64
N LYS A 12 12.41 4.60 -3.89
CA LYS A 12 11.84 4.58 -5.24
C LYS A 12 10.81 5.68 -5.37
N ASP A 13 10.56 6.13 -6.60
CA ASP A 13 9.56 7.15 -6.86
C ASP A 13 8.17 6.54 -6.91
N ILE A 14 7.70 6.05 -5.78
CA ILE A 14 6.44 5.34 -5.62
C ILE A 14 5.71 5.88 -4.40
N ILE A 15 4.40 6.07 -4.54
CA ILE A 15 3.52 6.41 -3.42
C ILE A 15 2.54 5.25 -3.21
N ALA A 16 2.33 4.87 -1.95
CA ALA A 16 1.31 3.91 -1.58
C ALA A 16 0.10 4.64 -1.01
N THR A 17 -1.08 4.21 -1.39
CA THR A 17 -2.33 4.73 -0.84
C THR A 17 -3.17 3.59 -0.29
N GLY A 18 -3.78 3.81 0.87
CA GLY A 18 -4.80 2.94 1.44
C GLY A 18 -6.17 3.57 1.28
N SER A 19 -7.20 2.75 1.19
CA SER A 19 -8.54 3.22 0.90
C SER A 19 -9.58 2.55 1.80
N ASP A 20 -10.73 3.19 1.94
CA ASP A 20 -11.87 2.65 2.67
C ASP A 20 -12.62 1.57 1.87
N ASP A 21 -12.23 1.32 0.62
CA ASP A 21 -12.77 0.24 -0.20
C ASP A 21 -12.06 -1.10 -0.01
N THR A 22 -11.23 -1.22 1.02
CA THR A 22 -10.47 -2.42 1.40
C THR A 22 -9.19 -2.66 0.59
N THR A 23 -8.84 -1.77 -0.32
CA THR A 23 -7.68 -1.94 -1.20
C THR A 23 -6.54 -0.99 -0.84
N TRP A 24 -5.36 -1.35 -1.32
CA TRP A 24 -4.21 -0.45 -1.34
C TRP A 24 -3.67 -0.38 -2.77
N LYS A 25 -3.03 0.73 -3.11
CA LYS A 25 -2.51 0.94 -4.46
C LYS A 25 -1.13 1.56 -4.40
N LEU A 26 -0.31 1.25 -5.40
CA LEU A 26 1.00 1.86 -5.62
C LEU A 26 0.96 2.67 -6.90
N TRP A 27 1.50 3.89 -6.83
CA TRP A 27 1.48 4.85 -7.93
C TRP A 27 2.90 5.33 -8.21
N SER A 28 3.25 5.46 -9.47
CA SER A 28 4.53 6.07 -9.84
C SER A 28 4.46 7.60 -9.72
N VAL A 29 5.57 8.21 -9.33
CA VAL A 29 5.68 9.67 -9.21
C VAL A 29 6.80 10.14 -10.13
N PRO A 30 6.65 11.25 -10.84
CA PRO A 30 5.54 12.20 -10.81
C PRO A 30 4.39 11.86 -11.77
N ASN A 31 4.48 10.77 -12.51
CA ASN A 31 3.54 10.47 -13.59
C ASN A 31 2.13 10.16 -13.10
N GLY A 32 1.99 9.57 -11.91
CA GLY A 32 0.69 9.21 -11.37
C GLY A 32 0.11 7.92 -11.95
N ASP A 33 0.93 7.10 -12.60
CA ASP A 33 0.48 5.84 -13.16
C ASP A 33 0.29 4.79 -12.07
N LEU A 34 -0.78 4.03 -12.16
CA LEU A 34 -1.02 2.91 -11.26
C LEU A 34 -0.03 1.79 -11.58
N ILE A 35 0.79 1.42 -10.59
CA ILE A 35 1.75 0.34 -10.73
C ILE A 35 1.13 -0.98 -10.30
N MET A 36 0.45 -0.99 -9.17
CA MET A 36 -0.07 -2.21 -8.56
C MET A 36 -1.20 -1.86 -7.62
N SER A 37 -2.14 -2.76 -7.49
CA SER A 37 -3.17 -2.67 -6.46
C SER A 37 -3.27 -4.02 -5.75
N GLY A 38 -3.64 -3.99 -4.49
CA GLY A 38 -3.77 -5.21 -3.70
C GLY A 38 -5.07 -5.28 -2.96
N GLU A 39 -5.55 -6.50 -2.81
CA GLU A 39 -6.71 -6.84 -2.03
C GLU A 39 -6.31 -7.93 -1.04
N GLY A 40 -7.01 -8.02 0.06
CA GLY A 40 -6.69 -9.03 1.07
C GLY A 40 -7.22 -8.63 2.44
N HIS A 41 -7.52 -7.35 2.61
CA HIS A 41 -8.24 -6.90 3.79
C HIS A 41 -9.75 -6.99 3.54
N ILE A 42 -10.50 -7.21 4.61
CA ILE A 42 -11.96 -7.32 4.53
C ILE A 42 -12.65 -6.08 5.10
N ASP A 43 -11.87 -5.05 5.41
CA ASP A 43 -12.37 -3.78 5.89
C ASP A 43 -11.44 -2.69 5.36
N TRP A 44 -11.77 -1.42 5.66
CA TRP A 44 -10.99 -0.29 5.19
C TRP A 44 -9.50 -0.43 5.55
N VAL A 45 -8.65 0.08 4.69
CA VAL A 45 -7.21 0.16 4.93
C VAL A 45 -6.92 1.54 5.52
N GLY A 46 -6.52 1.57 6.78
CA GLY A 46 -6.32 2.81 7.52
C GLY A 46 -4.88 3.24 7.66
N GLY A 47 -3.93 2.40 7.24
CA GLY A 47 -2.52 2.75 7.31
C GLY A 47 -1.71 2.00 6.29
N VAL A 48 -0.81 2.71 5.61
CA VAL A 48 0.17 2.10 4.71
C VAL A 48 1.53 2.70 5.03
N GLU A 49 2.57 1.88 5.00
CA GLU A 49 3.92 2.34 5.28
C GLU A 49 4.93 1.44 4.59
N PHE A 50 5.89 2.06 3.92
CA PHE A 50 6.98 1.32 3.30
C PHE A 50 8.05 0.94 4.33
N HIS A 51 8.63 -0.24 4.14
CA HIS A 51 9.83 -0.61 4.85
C HIS A 51 10.97 0.35 4.46
N PRO A 52 11.88 0.68 5.40
CA PRO A 52 12.99 1.60 5.08
C PRO A 52 13.86 1.19 3.91
N LYS A 53 13.91 -0.10 3.58
CA LYS A 53 14.64 -0.59 2.40
C LYS A 53 13.86 -0.39 1.10
N GLY A 54 12.58 -0.04 1.18
CA GLY A 54 11.77 0.26 0.00
C GLY A 54 11.27 -0.93 -0.79
N ASN A 55 11.36 -2.15 -0.24
CA ASN A 55 10.97 -3.37 -0.94
C ASN A 55 9.70 -4.03 -0.39
N LEU A 56 9.23 -3.57 0.76
CA LEU A 56 8.04 -4.13 1.41
C LEU A 56 7.08 -3.01 1.79
N LEU A 57 5.81 -3.34 1.80
CA LEU A 57 4.74 -2.43 2.21
C LEU A 57 3.96 -3.08 3.34
N ALA A 58 3.76 -2.35 4.43
CA ALA A 58 2.89 -2.77 5.53
C ALA A 58 1.56 -2.06 5.40
N THR A 59 0.47 -2.79 5.54
CA THR A 59 -0.88 -2.22 5.53
C THR A 59 -1.61 -2.63 6.80
N ALA A 60 -2.30 -1.67 7.41
CA ALA A 60 -3.12 -1.89 8.60
C ALA A 60 -4.58 -1.62 8.26
N SER A 61 -5.46 -2.46 8.74
CA SER A 61 -6.88 -2.41 8.38
C SER A 61 -7.78 -2.39 9.60
N GLY A 62 -8.99 -1.87 9.40
CA GLY A 62 -10.05 -1.93 10.38
C GLY A 62 -10.54 -3.35 10.69
N ASP A 63 -10.13 -4.35 9.89
CA ASP A 63 -10.43 -5.75 10.18
C ASP A 63 -9.58 -6.32 11.32
N GLY A 64 -8.68 -5.51 11.91
CA GLY A 64 -7.83 -5.92 13.01
C GLY A 64 -6.51 -6.55 12.59
N THR A 65 -6.19 -6.54 11.31
CA THR A 65 -4.98 -7.18 10.79
C THR A 65 -3.98 -6.17 10.26
N VAL A 66 -2.70 -6.57 10.32
CA VAL A 66 -1.60 -5.90 9.62
C VAL A 66 -1.00 -6.93 8.67
N LYS A 67 -0.81 -6.55 7.43
CA LYS A 67 -0.25 -7.44 6.42
C LYS A 67 1.01 -6.82 5.82
N ILE A 68 1.98 -7.66 5.50
CA ILE A 68 3.21 -7.25 4.85
C ILE A 68 3.18 -7.76 3.41
N TRP A 69 3.43 -6.86 2.47
CA TRP A 69 3.38 -7.16 1.05
C TRP A 69 4.76 -7.01 0.44
N ASP A 70 5.23 -8.04 -0.24
CA ASP A 70 6.45 -7.96 -1.03
C ASP A 70 6.05 -7.57 -2.45
N PHE A 71 5.96 -6.27 -2.72
CA PHE A 71 5.49 -5.81 -4.02
C PHE A 71 6.52 -6.01 -5.13
N VAL A 72 7.77 -6.26 -4.78
CA VAL A 72 8.80 -6.62 -5.77
C VAL A 72 8.48 -7.99 -6.36
N ARG A 73 7.99 -8.91 -5.51
CA ARG A 73 7.56 -10.24 -5.95
C ARG A 73 6.07 -10.32 -6.23
N ALA A 74 5.33 -9.24 -5.97
CA ALA A 74 3.89 -9.15 -6.14
C ALA A 74 3.12 -10.20 -5.32
N CYS A 75 3.58 -10.46 -4.09
CA CYS A 75 2.90 -11.39 -3.20
C CYS A 75 2.93 -10.92 -1.75
N CYS A 76 2.06 -11.51 -0.93
CA CYS A 76 2.06 -11.27 0.50
C CYS A 76 3.22 -12.03 1.14
N ALA A 77 4.02 -11.32 1.90
CA ALA A 77 5.16 -11.91 2.58
C ALA A 77 4.78 -12.50 3.93
#